data_48fa46b68e911837aa5a0f0ac3680397
#
_entry.id   48fa46b68e911837aa5a0f0ac3680397
#
_cell.length_a   1.000
_cell.length_b   1.000
_cell.length_c   1.000
_cell.angle_alpha   90.00
_cell.angle_beta   90.00
_cell.angle_gamma   90.00
#
_symmetry.space_group_name_H-M   'P 1'
#
loop_
_entity.id
_entity.type
_entity.pdbx_description
1 polymer ?
#
loop_
_entity_poly.entity_id
_entity_poly.type
_entity_poly.pdbx_seq_one_letter_code
_entity_poly.pdbx_strand_id
1 'polypeptide(L)'
;MRTLEGYFWIFRMSEKFQAVVIGGGPGGYVCAIRLAQLGLKTACIESRGSLGGTCLNIGCIPSKSLLNLSEEFHKVKGLANKGIEIGEVKLNLDKMMKSKDKAVTVLTKGVEFLLKKNKVTYFKGHGSFKSKNEILIKDDQKKETIIQTEKTVIATGSVPVSLPGIEIDEKIIVSSTGALKLEKVPNKMVVVGG
;
A
#
# COMPACT_ATOMS: atom_id res chain seq x y z
N MET A 1 51.08 -26.69 16.40
CA MET A 1 49.80 -27.09 15.85
C MET A 1 48.82 -25.93 16.06
N ARG A 2 48.60 -25.10 15.04
CA ARG A 2 47.58 -24.05 15.03
C ARG A 2 46.40 -24.61 14.23
N THR A 3 45.29 -24.76 14.92
CA THR A 3 44.01 -25.22 14.39
C THR A 3 43.46 -24.18 13.41
N LEU A 4 43.28 -24.63 12.15
CA LEU A 4 42.53 -23.93 11.13
C LEU A 4 41.04 -24.02 11.43
N GLU A 5 40.53 -23.15 12.29
CA GLU A 5 39.10 -22.97 12.45
C GLU A 5 38.60 -21.98 11.37
N GLY A 6 38.06 -22.50 10.39
CA GLY A 6 36.84 -22.37 9.66
C GLY A 6 36.39 -20.96 9.32
N TYR A 7 36.93 -20.36 8.23
CA TYR A 7 36.15 -19.38 7.47
C TYR A 7 35.11 -20.13 6.62
N PHE A 8 34.06 -20.67 7.26
CA PHE A 8 32.83 -21.05 6.56
C PHE A 8 31.99 -19.78 6.34
N TRP A 9 32.41 -18.94 5.42
CA TRP A 9 31.49 -17.99 4.79
C TRP A 9 30.48 -18.83 4.00
N ILE A 10 29.32 -19.09 4.62
CA ILE A 10 28.18 -19.59 3.88
C ILE A 10 27.87 -18.50 2.83
N PHE A 11 28.34 -18.67 1.63
CA PHE A 11 27.86 -17.98 0.45
C PHE A 11 26.37 -18.32 0.35
N ARG A 12 25.52 -17.53 0.99
CA ARG A 12 24.08 -17.58 0.80
C ARG A 12 23.89 -17.17 -0.66
N MET A 13 23.77 -18.15 -1.57
CA MET A 13 23.52 -17.91 -2.99
C MET A 13 22.34 -16.93 -3.06
N SER A 14 22.58 -15.74 -3.60
CA SER A 14 21.53 -14.74 -3.76
C SER A 14 20.46 -15.33 -4.67
N GLU A 15 19.21 -15.27 -4.24
CA GLU A 15 18.10 -15.83 -5.02
C GLU A 15 18.00 -15.09 -6.36
N LYS A 16 17.92 -15.86 -7.47
CA LYS A 16 17.86 -15.32 -8.84
C LYS A 16 16.44 -15.33 -9.36
N PHE A 17 16.02 -14.20 -9.93
CA PHE A 17 14.74 -13.97 -10.59
C PHE A 17 14.95 -13.54 -12.05
N GLN A 18 14.01 -13.89 -12.92
CA GLN A 18 13.99 -13.40 -14.30
C GLN A 18 13.43 -11.97 -14.34
N ALA A 19 12.49 -11.66 -13.44
CA ALA A 19 11.95 -10.32 -13.33
C ALA A 19 11.74 -9.93 -11.85
N VAL A 20 12.09 -8.69 -11.52
CA VAL A 20 11.82 -8.08 -10.22
C VAL A 20 11.00 -6.82 -10.45
N VAL A 21 9.91 -6.67 -9.70
CA VAL A 21 9.06 -5.47 -9.72
C VAL A 21 9.26 -4.72 -8.41
N ILE A 22 9.73 -3.47 -8.49
CA ILE A 22 9.91 -2.60 -7.33
C ILE A 22 8.66 -1.71 -7.21
N GLY A 23 7.88 -1.92 -6.16
CA GLY A 23 6.60 -1.29 -5.88
C GLY A 23 5.44 -2.26 -6.02
N GLY A 24 4.65 -2.41 -4.97
CA GLY A 24 3.48 -3.30 -4.88
C GLY A 24 2.14 -2.59 -5.08
N GLY A 25 2.13 -1.40 -5.70
CA GLY A 25 0.93 -0.68 -6.11
C GLY A 25 0.24 -1.30 -7.32
N PRO A 26 -0.89 -0.71 -7.82
CA PRO A 26 -1.65 -1.26 -8.95
C PRO A 26 -0.80 -1.54 -10.19
N GLY A 27 0.13 -0.67 -10.54
CA GLY A 27 1.07 -0.92 -11.65
C GLY A 27 2.02 -2.08 -11.37
N GLY A 28 2.46 -2.24 -10.13
CA GLY A 28 3.44 -3.25 -9.75
C GLY A 28 2.85 -4.64 -9.53
N TYR A 29 1.84 -4.80 -8.66
CA TYR A 29 1.31 -6.13 -8.39
C TYR A 29 0.63 -6.76 -9.63
N VAL A 30 -0.05 -5.96 -10.46
CA VAL A 30 -0.63 -6.46 -11.72
C VAL A 30 0.46 -6.93 -12.68
N CYS A 31 1.53 -6.14 -12.83
CA CYS A 31 2.69 -6.49 -13.64
C CYS A 31 3.34 -7.79 -13.12
N ALA A 32 3.61 -7.88 -11.82
CA ALA A 32 4.26 -9.06 -11.22
C ALA A 32 3.43 -10.34 -11.43
N ILE A 33 2.11 -10.27 -11.23
CA ILE A 33 1.20 -11.39 -11.49
C ILE A 33 1.27 -11.79 -12.97
N ARG A 34 1.21 -10.81 -13.88
CA ARG A 34 1.22 -11.10 -15.31
C ARG A 34 2.54 -11.71 -15.78
N LEU A 35 3.66 -11.22 -15.30
CA LEU A 35 4.98 -11.80 -15.58
C LEU A 35 5.06 -13.26 -15.10
N ALA A 36 4.56 -13.56 -13.90
CA ALA A 36 4.53 -14.91 -13.38
C ALA A 36 3.59 -15.83 -14.19
N GLN A 37 2.43 -15.33 -14.63
CA GLN A 37 1.52 -16.07 -15.53
C GLN A 37 2.14 -16.39 -16.89
N LEU A 38 3.09 -15.56 -17.35
CA LEU A 38 3.88 -15.80 -18.55
C LEU A 38 5.07 -16.76 -18.34
N GLY A 39 5.18 -17.36 -17.14
CA GLY A 39 6.18 -18.36 -16.80
C GLY A 39 7.48 -17.81 -16.25
N LEU A 40 7.60 -16.49 -16.01
CA LEU A 40 8.82 -15.91 -15.47
C LEU A 40 8.89 -16.09 -13.94
N LYS A 41 10.03 -16.52 -13.41
CA LYS A 41 10.30 -16.48 -11.97
C LYS A 41 10.36 -15.01 -11.52
N THR A 42 9.33 -14.56 -10.82
CA THR A 42 9.10 -13.15 -10.53
C THR A 42 9.12 -12.87 -9.03
N ALA A 43 9.71 -11.71 -8.65
CA ALA A 43 9.58 -11.14 -7.32
C ALA A 43 8.90 -9.76 -7.37
N CYS A 44 8.23 -9.40 -6.28
CA CYS A 44 7.66 -8.08 -6.03
C CYS A 44 8.17 -7.55 -4.71
N ILE A 45 8.64 -6.30 -4.68
CA ILE A 45 9.19 -5.64 -3.49
C ILE A 45 8.28 -4.46 -3.14
N GLU A 46 7.82 -4.36 -1.88
CA GLU A 46 6.98 -3.25 -1.41
C GLU A 46 7.45 -2.73 -0.05
N SER A 47 7.69 -1.44 0.03
CA SER A 47 8.22 -0.76 1.20
C SER A 47 7.17 -0.35 2.23
N ARG A 48 5.92 -0.17 1.84
CA ARG A 48 4.82 0.26 2.73
C ARG A 48 4.38 -0.80 3.74
N GLY A 49 4.87 -2.03 3.63
CA GLY A 49 4.46 -3.14 4.47
C GLY A 49 3.15 -3.82 4.06
N SER A 50 2.33 -3.20 3.23
CA SER A 50 1.10 -3.78 2.64
C SER A 50 1.02 -3.50 1.14
N LEU A 51 0.54 -4.49 0.39
CA LEU A 51 0.35 -4.38 -1.06
C LEU A 51 -0.83 -3.48 -1.43
N GLY A 52 -0.91 -3.09 -2.71
CA GLY A 52 -2.00 -2.28 -3.24
C GLY A 52 -1.67 -0.79 -3.38
N GLY A 53 -0.49 -0.37 -2.92
CA GLY A 53 0.03 1.00 -3.08
C GLY A 53 -0.90 2.07 -2.52
N THR A 54 -0.82 3.28 -3.07
CA THR A 54 -1.66 4.42 -2.68
C THR A 54 -3.15 4.12 -2.84
N CYS A 55 -3.54 3.51 -3.97
CA CYS A 55 -4.95 3.26 -4.28
C CYS A 55 -5.68 2.47 -3.17
N LEU A 56 -5.13 1.31 -2.76
CA LEU A 56 -5.78 0.45 -1.78
C LEU A 56 -5.64 0.96 -0.34
N ASN A 57 -4.51 1.58 -0.01
CA ASN A 57 -4.20 1.92 1.38
C ASN A 57 -4.65 3.32 1.80
N ILE A 58 -4.44 4.32 0.96
CA ILE A 58 -4.64 5.75 1.30
C ILE A 58 -5.25 6.57 0.14
N GLY A 59 -5.98 5.93 -0.77
CA GLY A 59 -6.56 6.58 -1.95
C GLY A 59 -7.93 6.02 -2.30
N CYS A 60 -8.02 5.35 -3.45
CA CYS A 60 -9.28 4.95 -4.08
C CYS A 60 -10.23 4.16 -3.16
N ILE A 61 -9.72 3.15 -2.48
CA ILE A 61 -10.57 2.25 -1.68
C ILE A 61 -11.08 2.93 -0.41
N PRO A 62 -10.22 3.49 0.46
CA PRO A 62 -10.72 4.14 1.66
C PRO A 62 -11.60 5.35 1.36
N SER A 63 -11.28 6.18 0.34
CA SER A 63 -12.10 7.32 -0.02
C SER A 63 -13.49 6.90 -0.50
N LYS A 64 -13.58 5.92 -1.42
CA LYS A 64 -14.86 5.44 -1.93
C LYS A 64 -15.69 4.73 -0.86
N SER A 65 -15.06 4.02 0.06
CA SER A 65 -15.75 3.45 1.22
C SER A 65 -16.44 4.52 2.07
N LEU A 66 -15.71 5.61 2.38
CA LEU A 66 -16.28 6.73 3.15
C LEU A 66 -17.32 7.51 2.37
N LEU A 67 -17.09 7.78 1.09
CA LEU A 67 -18.05 8.46 0.22
C LEU A 67 -19.37 7.70 0.11
N ASN A 68 -19.32 6.38 -0.11
CA ASN A 68 -20.53 5.57 -0.16
C ASN A 68 -21.31 5.62 1.17
N LEU A 69 -20.64 5.45 2.30
CA LEU A 69 -21.29 5.51 3.61
C LEU A 69 -21.87 6.91 3.93
N SER A 70 -21.18 7.98 3.52
CA SER A 70 -21.67 9.34 3.69
C SER A 70 -22.87 9.63 2.80
N GLU A 71 -22.89 9.10 1.59
CA GLU A 71 -24.04 9.21 0.68
C GLU A 71 -25.26 8.47 1.22
N GLU A 72 -25.08 7.25 1.75
CA GLU A 72 -26.15 6.49 2.41
C GLU A 72 -26.72 7.27 3.59
N PHE A 73 -25.87 7.84 4.45
CA PHE A 73 -26.30 8.69 5.56
C PHE A 73 -27.10 9.91 5.10
N HIS A 74 -26.67 10.55 4.02
CA HIS A 74 -27.38 11.69 3.44
C HIS A 74 -28.73 11.27 2.84
N LYS A 75 -28.78 10.15 2.09
CA LYS A 75 -30.01 9.60 1.51
C LYS A 75 -31.06 9.29 2.58
N VAL A 76 -30.65 8.65 3.68
CA VAL A 76 -31.56 8.31 4.79
C VAL A 76 -32.19 9.58 5.38
N LYS A 77 -31.42 10.63 5.60
CA LYS A 77 -31.95 11.92 6.07
C LYS A 77 -32.95 12.57 5.11
N GLY A 78 -32.78 12.35 3.81
CA GLY A 78 -33.67 12.89 2.78
C GLY A 78 -34.97 12.10 2.59
N LEU A 79 -35.12 10.92 3.18
CA LEU A 79 -36.31 10.07 2.96
C LEU A 79 -37.59 10.66 3.58
N ALA A 80 -37.48 11.43 4.65
CA ALA A 80 -38.62 12.11 5.25
C ALA A 80 -39.36 13.00 4.24
N ASN A 81 -38.64 13.68 3.37
CA ASN A 81 -39.19 14.51 2.29
C ASN A 81 -39.92 13.72 1.20
N LYS A 82 -39.78 12.38 1.24
CA LYS A 82 -40.36 11.42 0.27
C LYS A 82 -41.49 10.59 0.91
N GLY A 83 -41.97 11.00 2.07
CA GLY A 83 -43.05 10.30 2.78
C GLY A 83 -42.63 9.09 3.59
N ILE A 84 -41.34 8.90 3.83
CA ILE A 84 -40.80 7.83 4.67
C ILE A 84 -40.28 8.43 5.96
N GLU A 85 -41.04 8.25 7.05
CA GLU A 85 -40.63 8.71 8.35
C GLU A 85 -39.56 7.81 8.96
N ILE A 86 -38.47 8.44 9.38
CA ILE A 86 -37.33 7.77 10.03
C ILE A 86 -37.06 8.51 11.33
N GLY A 87 -36.86 7.77 12.41
CA GLY A 87 -36.42 8.33 13.68
C GLY A 87 -35.04 9.03 13.60
N GLU A 88 -34.51 9.45 14.74
CA GLU A 88 -33.23 10.15 14.79
C GLU A 88 -32.08 9.29 14.23
N VAL A 89 -31.42 9.78 13.18
CA VAL A 89 -30.26 9.12 12.55
C VAL A 89 -28.98 9.79 13.04
N LYS A 90 -28.15 9.02 13.77
CA LYS A 90 -26.87 9.48 14.32
C LYS A 90 -25.69 8.86 13.58
N LEU A 91 -24.68 9.69 13.30
CA LEU A 91 -23.40 9.22 12.77
C LEU A 91 -22.52 8.69 13.90
N ASN A 92 -21.99 7.49 13.74
CA ASN A 92 -20.88 6.97 14.53
C ASN A 92 -19.65 6.90 13.67
N LEU A 93 -18.80 7.93 13.72
CA LEU A 93 -17.62 8.07 12.88
C LEU A 93 -16.60 6.93 13.13
N ASP A 94 -16.41 6.50 14.38
CA ASP A 94 -15.48 5.40 14.70
C ASP A 94 -15.88 4.09 14.00
N LYS A 95 -17.18 3.73 14.05
CA LYS A 95 -17.68 2.56 13.32
C LYS A 95 -17.54 2.71 11.81
N MET A 96 -17.75 3.90 11.27
CA MET A 96 -17.59 4.21 9.86
C MET A 96 -16.12 4.04 9.42
N MET A 97 -15.18 4.56 10.21
CA MET A 97 -13.74 4.40 9.96
C MET A 97 -13.30 2.93 10.04
N LYS A 98 -13.78 2.18 11.04
CA LYS A 98 -13.52 0.73 11.13
C LYS A 98 -14.05 -0.05 9.92
N SER A 99 -15.20 0.33 9.37
CA SER A 99 -15.75 -0.27 8.16
C SER A 99 -14.83 -0.02 6.95
N LYS A 100 -14.37 1.22 6.79
CA LYS A 100 -13.36 1.58 5.77
C LYS A 100 -12.08 0.77 5.93
N ASP A 101 -11.53 0.64 7.14
CA ASP A 101 -10.29 -0.10 7.41
C ASP A 101 -10.45 -1.60 7.12
N LYS A 102 -11.63 -2.15 7.38
CA LYS A 102 -11.97 -3.53 7.01
C LYS A 102 -11.93 -3.72 5.50
N ALA A 103 -12.49 -2.79 4.72
CA ALA A 103 -12.47 -2.85 3.25
C ALA A 103 -11.02 -2.81 2.72
N VAL A 104 -10.18 -1.92 3.24
CA VAL A 104 -8.75 -1.84 2.91
C VAL A 104 -8.04 -3.16 3.22
N THR A 105 -8.27 -3.70 4.43
CA THR A 105 -7.64 -4.96 4.88
C THR A 105 -8.00 -6.15 3.99
N VAL A 106 -9.28 -6.28 3.63
CA VAL A 106 -9.75 -7.37 2.77
C VAL A 106 -9.08 -7.31 1.40
N LEU A 107 -9.00 -6.12 0.81
CA LEU A 107 -8.44 -5.97 -0.54
C LEU A 107 -6.91 -6.11 -0.56
N THR A 108 -6.21 -5.56 0.41
CA THR A 108 -4.75 -5.71 0.50
C THR A 108 -4.33 -7.18 0.71
N LYS A 109 -5.04 -7.90 1.59
CA LYS A 109 -4.86 -9.36 1.75
C LYS A 109 -5.23 -10.14 0.49
N GLY A 110 -6.25 -9.69 -0.26
CA GLY A 110 -6.61 -10.26 -1.55
C GLY A 110 -5.47 -10.17 -2.56
N VAL A 111 -4.78 -9.04 -2.64
CA VAL A 111 -3.59 -8.87 -3.49
C VAL A 111 -2.45 -9.78 -3.04
N GLU A 112 -2.20 -9.90 -1.73
CA GLU A 112 -1.18 -10.81 -1.20
C GLU A 112 -1.48 -12.27 -1.57
N PHE A 113 -2.75 -12.68 -1.45
CA PHE A 113 -3.21 -14.00 -1.88
C PHE A 113 -2.97 -14.22 -3.39
N LEU A 114 -3.27 -13.22 -4.23
CA LEU A 114 -3.06 -13.31 -5.68
C LEU A 114 -1.58 -13.44 -6.04
N LEU A 115 -0.68 -12.72 -5.39
CA LEU A 115 0.76 -12.90 -5.58
C LEU A 115 1.18 -14.34 -5.23
N LYS A 116 0.76 -14.82 -4.07
CA LYS A 116 1.05 -16.20 -3.62
C LYS A 116 0.48 -17.26 -4.59
N LYS A 117 -0.79 -17.10 -5.03
CA LYS A 117 -1.44 -18.00 -5.98
C LYS A 117 -0.68 -18.09 -7.30
N ASN A 118 -0.11 -16.98 -7.76
CA ASN A 118 0.68 -16.91 -8.99
C ASN A 118 2.19 -17.18 -8.75
N LYS A 119 2.59 -17.63 -7.58
CA LYS A 119 3.98 -17.97 -7.22
C LYS A 119 4.95 -16.79 -7.34
N VAL A 120 4.47 -15.57 -7.18
CA VAL A 120 5.32 -14.37 -7.08
C VAL A 120 5.93 -14.32 -5.68
N THR A 121 7.26 -14.23 -5.59
CA THR A 121 7.94 -14.03 -4.29
C THR A 121 7.73 -12.60 -3.83
N TYR A 122 7.18 -12.40 -2.64
CA TYR A 122 6.93 -11.08 -2.08
C TYR A 122 7.96 -10.73 -1.01
N PHE A 123 8.66 -9.61 -1.21
CA PHE A 123 9.60 -9.04 -0.24
C PHE A 123 9.02 -7.76 0.36
N LYS A 124 8.95 -7.71 1.69
CA LYS A 124 8.64 -6.49 2.44
C LYS A 124 9.92 -5.72 2.67
N GLY A 125 9.99 -4.49 2.19
CA GLY A 125 11.16 -3.64 2.36
C GLY A 125 11.37 -2.68 1.19
N HIS A 126 12.35 -1.81 1.34
CA HIS A 126 12.75 -0.84 0.33
C HIS A 126 13.75 -1.50 -0.64
N GLY A 127 13.38 -1.53 -1.93
CA GLY A 127 14.22 -2.04 -3.01
C GLY A 127 15.05 -0.91 -3.64
N SER A 128 16.34 -1.12 -3.79
CA SER A 128 17.27 -0.22 -4.48
C SER A 128 18.24 -0.97 -5.37
N PHE A 129 18.70 -0.35 -6.44
CA PHE A 129 19.72 -0.95 -7.30
C PHE A 129 21.07 -0.96 -6.58
N LYS A 130 21.68 -2.12 -6.46
CA LYS A 130 23.08 -2.28 -6.07
C LYS A 130 23.99 -2.32 -7.30
N SER A 131 23.52 -2.97 -8.35
CA SER A 131 24.15 -3.02 -9.68
C SER A 131 23.07 -3.18 -10.76
N LYS A 132 23.47 -3.30 -12.01
CA LYS A 132 22.57 -3.55 -13.15
C LYS A 132 21.65 -4.77 -12.94
N ASN A 133 22.16 -5.79 -12.27
CA ASN A 133 21.48 -7.08 -12.10
C ASN A 133 21.29 -7.49 -10.63
N GLU A 134 21.53 -6.57 -9.69
CA GLU A 134 21.38 -6.84 -8.26
C GLU A 134 20.49 -5.78 -7.62
N ILE A 135 19.50 -6.24 -6.87
CA ILE A 135 18.62 -5.40 -6.05
C ILE A 135 18.93 -5.65 -4.59
N LEU A 136 19.21 -4.59 -3.87
CA LEU A 136 19.30 -4.56 -2.41
C LEU A 136 17.92 -4.28 -1.84
N ILE A 137 17.46 -5.15 -0.96
CA ILE A 137 16.21 -5.00 -0.23
C ILE A 137 16.56 -4.75 1.23
N LYS A 138 16.04 -3.66 1.80
CA LYS A 138 16.21 -3.29 3.20
C LYS A 138 14.85 -3.30 3.89
N ASP A 139 14.67 -4.21 4.85
CA ASP A 139 13.44 -4.33 5.61
C ASP A 139 13.34 -3.30 6.76
N ASP A 140 12.20 -3.27 7.46
CA ASP A 140 11.95 -2.34 8.58
C ASP A 140 12.91 -2.57 9.78
N GLN A 141 13.50 -3.76 9.87
CA GLN A 141 14.51 -4.11 10.88
C GLN A 141 15.94 -3.78 10.42
N LYS A 142 16.09 -3.08 9.28
CA LYS A 142 17.37 -2.74 8.63
C LYS A 142 18.17 -3.95 8.15
N LYS A 143 17.55 -5.14 8.08
CA LYS A 143 18.17 -6.32 7.51
C LYS A 143 18.26 -6.17 6.00
N GLU A 144 19.44 -6.45 5.48
CA GLU A 144 19.74 -6.36 4.06
C GLU A 144 19.68 -7.73 3.39
N THR A 145 18.99 -7.79 2.26
CA THR A 145 18.92 -8.98 1.40
C THR A 145 19.25 -8.56 -0.02
N ILE A 146 20.16 -9.27 -0.66
CA ILE A 146 20.53 -9.03 -2.07
C ILE A 146 19.92 -10.15 -2.91
N ILE A 147 19.22 -9.78 -3.98
CA ILE A 147 18.68 -10.69 -4.97
C ILE A 147 19.22 -10.35 -6.35
N GLN A 148 19.34 -11.35 -7.21
CA GLN A 148 19.74 -11.16 -8.61
C GLN A 148 18.53 -11.12 -9.53
N THR A 149 18.61 -10.30 -10.58
CA THR A 149 17.54 -10.17 -11.57
C THR A 149 18.08 -9.97 -12.98
N GLU A 150 17.35 -10.46 -13.97
CA GLU A 150 17.66 -10.19 -15.37
C GLU A 150 17.00 -8.92 -15.86
N LYS A 151 15.78 -8.65 -15.39
CA LYS A 151 14.98 -7.48 -15.73
C LYS A 151 14.34 -6.88 -14.48
N THR A 152 14.30 -5.55 -14.41
CA THR A 152 13.65 -4.84 -13.31
C THR A 152 12.58 -3.89 -13.85
N VAL A 153 11.41 -3.94 -13.24
CA VAL A 153 10.32 -2.99 -13.48
C VAL A 153 10.23 -2.03 -12.31
N ILE A 154 10.34 -0.74 -12.58
CA ILE A 154 10.20 0.33 -11.59
C ILE A 154 8.73 0.76 -11.57
N ALA A 155 8.02 0.47 -10.49
CA ALA A 155 6.60 0.79 -10.28
C ALA A 155 6.39 1.45 -8.91
N THR A 156 7.29 2.34 -8.52
CA THR A 156 7.39 2.92 -7.17
C THR A 156 6.29 3.93 -6.85
N GLY A 157 5.52 4.36 -7.85
CA GLY A 157 4.42 5.31 -7.68
C GLY A 157 4.89 6.75 -7.45
N SER A 158 4.09 7.50 -6.70
CA SER A 158 4.33 8.92 -6.38
C SER A 158 3.91 9.22 -4.95
N VAL A 159 4.37 10.35 -4.46
CA VAL A 159 4.02 10.90 -3.14
C VAL A 159 3.50 12.33 -3.30
N PRO A 160 2.66 12.84 -2.38
CA PRO A 160 2.27 14.24 -2.36
C PRO A 160 3.50 15.15 -2.27
N VAL A 161 3.45 16.28 -2.97
CA VAL A 161 4.47 17.34 -2.88
C VAL A 161 3.96 18.42 -1.94
N SER A 162 4.76 18.82 -0.97
CA SER A 162 4.44 19.98 -0.12
C SER A 162 4.63 21.26 -0.91
N LEU A 163 3.73 22.24 -0.69
CA LEU A 163 3.90 23.58 -1.22
C LEU A 163 4.99 24.34 -0.43
N PRO A 164 5.75 25.25 -1.07
CA PRO A 164 6.74 26.06 -0.35
C PRO A 164 6.09 26.82 0.82
N GLY A 165 6.64 26.69 2.01
CA GLY A 165 6.13 27.33 3.23
C GLY A 165 4.91 26.64 3.87
N ILE A 166 4.40 25.54 3.30
CA ILE A 166 3.28 24.77 3.85
C ILE A 166 3.76 23.33 4.05
N GLU A 167 4.01 22.96 5.29
CA GLU A 167 4.43 21.60 5.65
C GLU A 167 3.20 20.73 5.98
N ILE A 168 3.14 19.55 5.38
CA ILE A 168 2.11 18.55 5.68
C ILE A 168 2.51 17.83 6.97
N ASP A 169 1.81 18.13 8.07
CA ASP A 169 2.05 17.55 9.39
C ASP A 169 1.15 16.36 9.71
N GLU A 170 0.21 16.04 8.80
CA GLU A 170 -0.83 15.00 8.93
C GLU A 170 -1.72 15.15 10.19
N LYS A 171 -1.81 16.36 10.73
CA LYS A 171 -2.63 16.72 11.90
C LYS A 171 -3.59 17.88 11.59
N ILE A 172 -3.05 19.04 11.25
CA ILE A 172 -3.79 20.24 10.86
C ILE A 172 -3.76 20.41 9.35
N ILE A 173 -2.57 20.30 8.77
CA ILE A 173 -2.36 20.31 7.32
C ILE A 173 -2.15 18.87 6.89
N VAL A 174 -3.16 18.31 6.26
CA VAL A 174 -3.20 16.88 5.95
C VAL A 174 -3.16 16.65 4.44
N SER A 175 -2.51 15.58 4.04
CA SER A 175 -2.70 14.96 2.72
C SER A 175 -3.93 14.03 2.74
N SER A 176 -4.15 13.28 1.67
CA SER A 176 -5.16 12.21 1.66
C SER A 176 -4.95 11.19 2.78
N THR A 177 -3.71 11.00 3.24
CA THR A 177 -3.39 10.05 4.32
C THR A 177 -4.02 10.46 5.63
N GLY A 178 -3.86 11.71 6.06
CA GLY A 178 -4.47 12.25 7.28
C GLY A 178 -5.98 12.45 7.12
N ALA A 179 -6.42 12.95 5.96
CA ALA A 179 -7.84 13.17 5.70
C ALA A 179 -8.68 11.88 5.77
N LEU A 180 -8.09 10.72 5.50
CA LEU A 180 -8.75 9.41 5.61
C LEU A 180 -8.67 8.79 7.02
N LYS A 181 -8.11 9.51 8.00
CA LYS A 181 -7.93 9.05 9.39
C LYS A 181 -8.51 10.03 10.44
N LEU A 182 -9.45 10.88 10.05
CA LEU A 182 -10.05 11.85 10.95
C LEU A 182 -10.71 11.18 12.16
N GLU A 183 -10.40 11.65 13.35
CA GLU A 183 -11.01 11.19 14.62
C GLU A 183 -12.38 11.83 14.86
N LYS A 184 -12.62 12.99 14.26
CA LYS A 184 -13.89 13.72 14.33
C LYS A 184 -14.18 14.44 13.02
N VAL A 185 -15.46 14.68 12.74
CA VAL A 185 -15.86 15.53 11.61
C VAL A 185 -15.43 16.97 11.92
N PRO A 186 -14.58 17.59 11.10
CA PRO A 186 -14.13 18.96 11.35
C PRO A 186 -15.29 19.97 11.16
N ASN A 187 -15.34 20.97 12.01
CA ASN A 187 -16.33 22.07 11.86
C ASN A 187 -16.09 22.91 10.60
N LYS A 188 -14.82 23.08 10.24
CA LYS A 188 -14.39 23.76 9.02
C LYS A 188 -13.24 23.00 8.41
N MET A 189 -13.26 22.84 7.09
CA MET A 189 -12.19 22.26 6.31
C MET A 189 -11.94 23.14 5.09
N VAL A 190 -10.68 23.38 4.79
CA VAL A 190 -10.26 24.06 3.56
C VAL A 190 -9.55 23.01 2.69
N VAL A 191 -9.96 22.91 1.43
CA VAL A 191 -9.34 22.04 0.44
C VAL A 191 -8.59 22.93 -0.55
N VAL A 192 -7.28 22.67 -0.70
CA VAL A 192 -6.43 23.39 -1.66
C VAL A 192 -6.23 22.50 -2.86
N GLY A 193 -6.76 22.92 -3.99
CA GLY A 193 -6.87 22.12 -5.21
C GLY A 193 -8.20 21.36 -5.29
N GLY A 194 -8.41 20.57 -6.34
CA GLY A 194 -9.67 19.83 -6.58
C GLY A 194 -9.71 19.11 -7.91
#